data_c37064f20e09139df4bf8dccf75cb312
#
_entry.id   c37064f20e09139df4bf8dccf75cb312
#
_cell.length_a   1.000
_cell.length_b   1.000
_cell.length_c   1.000
_cell.angle_alpha   90.00
_cell.angle_beta   90.00
_cell.angle_gamma   90.00
#
_symmetry.space_group_name_H-M   'P 1'
#
loop_
_entity.id
_entity.type
_entity.pdbx_description
1 polymer ?
#
loop_
_entity_poly.entity_id
_entity_poly.type
_entity_poly.pdbx_seq_one_letter_code
_entity_poly.pdbx_strand_id
1 'polypeptide(L)'
;MVAAMLGAADIVVCVLYFALTIVIGKHSGDAVDSMDEYFVAGRSMGSCAVSLSSMAALYSGLTLLGSPGYVYVNGPVTALALLSIIVWVPITVLVIPVFHRAGITSAYEYLELRFNRRLRIVGASLFVLRIVSYLGSALYVPAVAVEAVAQVPRWPTIVLTGTVSAAYTVAGGMRAVIWTDIMQFFVLSGALMLVAGAATWKNGIGGTLAINAAADHLKWFDPNPDPTVTFSVYAVFIGGIAGGLVQTISDQIAVQRILSAATATEATRAYVSCGPIQFRFM
;
A
#
# COMPACT_ATOMS: atom_id res chain seq x y z
N MET A 1 -9.76 -26.31 18.65
CA MET A 1 -9.25 -25.34 17.63
C MET A 1 -8.41 -26.17 16.66
N VAL A 2 -8.91 -26.47 15.48
CA VAL A 2 -8.18 -27.30 14.49
C VAL A 2 -7.05 -26.42 13.96
N ALA A 3 -5.80 -26.78 14.26
CA ALA A 3 -4.65 -26.19 13.61
C ALA A 3 -4.74 -26.54 12.12
N ALA A 4 -5.05 -25.57 11.29
CA ALA A 4 -5.02 -25.73 9.85
C ALA A 4 -3.55 -25.82 9.45
N MET A 5 -3.04 -27.03 9.28
CA MET A 5 -1.72 -27.25 8.69
C MET A 5 -1.79 -26.85 7.20
N LEU A 6 -0.75 -26.16 6.71
CA LEU A 6 -0.62 -25.87 5.28
C LEU A 6 -0.73 -27.17 4.48
N GLY A 7 -1.68 -27.23 3.54
CA GLY A 7 -1.78 -28.33 2.60
C GLY A 7 -0.70 -28.26 1.51
N ALA A 8 -0.49 -29.34 0.80
CA ALA A 8 0.44 -29.37 -0.34
C ALA A 8 0.08 -28.30 -1.40
N ALA A 9 -1.20 -28.02 -1.61
CA ALA A 9 -1.66 -26.97 -2.51
C ALA A 9 -1.22 -25.58 -2.08
N ASP A 10 -1.27 -25.26 -0.78
CA ASP A 10 -0.86 -23.97 -0.25
C ASP A 10 0.65 -23.74 -0.44
N ILE A 11 1.44 -24.78 -0.21
CA ILE A 11 2.89 -24.73 -0.43
C ILE A 11 3.20 -24.50 -1.92
N VAL A 12 2.52 -25.20 -2.82
CA VAL A 12 2.67 -25.01 -4.28
C VAL A 12 2.34 -23.58 -4.69
N VAL A 13 1.24 -23.02 -4.20
CA VAL A 13 0.85 -21.63 -4.49
C VAL A 13 1.91 -20.64 -3.97
N CYS A 14 2.42 -20.83 -2.77
CA CYS A 14 3.50 -19.99 -2.22
C CYS A 14 4.78 -20.08 -3.06
N VAL A 15 5.19 -21.29 -3.44
CA VAL A 15 6.41 -21.49 -4.27
C VAL A 15 6.24 -20.84 -5.64
N LEU A 16 5.09 -21.04 -6.29
CA LEU A 16 4.80 -20.42 -7.59
C LEU A 16 4.79 -18.89 -7.49
N TYR A 17 4.22 -18.33 -6.43
CA TYR A 17 4.20 -16.89 -6.19
C TYR A 17 5.62 -16.34 -6.06
N PHE A 18 6.47 -16.92 -5.21
CA PHE A 18 7.85 -16.47 -5.04
C PHE A 18 8.69 -16.66 -6.32
N ALA A 19 8.50 -17.78 -7.02
CA ALA A 19 9.19 -18.02 -8.29
C ALA A 19 8.83 -16.95 -9.33
N LEU A 20 7.54 -16.63 -9.46
CA LEU A 20 7.06 -15.59 -10.38
C LEU A 20 7.62 -14.22 -10.00
N THR A 21 7.65 -13.88 -8.71
CA THR A 21 8.23 -12.62 -8.23
C THR A 21 9.71 -12.49 -8.60
N ILE A 22 10.49 -13.57 -8.44
CA ILE A 22 11.91 -13.61 -8.80
C ILE A 22 12.10 -13.48 -10.33
N VAL A 23 11.28 -14.17 -11.12
CA VAL A 23 11.31 -14.10 -12.60
C VAL A 23 11.03 -12.66 -13.07
N ILE A 24 10.00 -12.02 -12.53
CA ILE A 24 9.69 -10.62 -12.83
C ILE A 24 10.87 -9.72 -12.46
N GLY A 25 11.45 -9.90 -11.27
CA GLY A 25 12.60 -9.13 -10.81
C GLY A 25 13.81 -9.26 -11.74
N LYS A 26 14.15 -10.49 -12.14
CA LYS A 26 15.26 -10.76 -13.05
C LYS A 26 15.05 -10.15 -14.43
N HIS A 27 13.87 -10.40 -15.04
CA HIS A 27 13.56 -9.87 -16.38
C HIS A 27 13.54 -8.33 -16.42
N SER A 28 13.11 -7.70 -15.34
CA SER A 28 13.15 -6.24 -15.21
C SER A 28 14.56 -5.69 -14.99
N GLY A 29 15.44 -6.48 -14.36
CA GLY A 29 16.83 -6.11 -14.08
C GLY A 29 17.70 -6.02 -15.33
N ASP A 30 17.40 -6.82 -16.35
CA ASP A 30 18.14 -6.83 -17.63
C ASP A 30 18.06 -5.48 -18.40
N ALA A 31 17.19 -4.58 -17.98
CA ALA A 31 16.97 -3.26 -18.60
C ALA A 31 17.48 -2.09 -17.74
N VAL A 32 18.26 -2.34 -16.69
CA VAL A 32 18.71 -1.29 -15.75
C VAL A 32 20.14 -0.88 -16.07
N ASP A 33 20.30 0.15 -16.94
CA ASP A 33 21.61 0.66 -17.36
C ASP A 33 21.95 2.04 -16.75
N SER A 34 21.01 2.68 -16.06
CA SER A 34 21.19 4.02 -15.49
C SER A 34 20.54 4.19 -14.14
N MET A 35 20.96 5.23 -13.39
CA MET A 35 20.36 5.61 -12.12
C MET A 35 18.88 6.02 -12.27
N ASP A 36 18.52 6.68 -13.36
CA ASP A 36 17.12 7.02 -13.66
C ASP A 36 16.28 5.76 -13.91
N GLU A 37 16.82 4.78 -14.63
CA GLU A 37 16.13 3.49 -14.78
C GLU A 37 15.96 2.77 -13.46
N TYR A 38 17.00 2.76 -12.62
CA TYR A 38 16.94 2.11 -11.33
C TYR A 38 15.91 2.73 -10.38
N PHE A 39 15.92 4.06 -10.24
CA PHE A 39 15.08 4.75 -9.23
C PHE A 39 13.70 5.14 -9.70
N VAL A 40 13.51 5.44 -11.00
CA VAL A 40 12.23 5.93 -11.54
C VAL A 40 11.80 5.20 -12.83
N ALA A 41 12.31 3.97 -13.05
CA ALA A 41 11.99 3.12 -14.21
C ALA A 41 12.15 3.86 -15.56
N GLY A 42 13.16 4.73 -15.66
CA GLY A 42 13.42 5.54 -16.86
C GLY A 42 12.25 6.47 -17.24
N ARG A 43 11.34 6.76 -16.32
CA ARG A 43 10.11 7.56 -16.57
C ARG A 43 9.31 7.01 -17.75
N SER A 44 9.17 5.69 -17.85
CA SER A 44 8.58 5.00 -19.01
C SER A 44 7.24 4.32 -18.71
N MET A 45 6.76 4.41 -17.46
CA MET A 45 5.55 3.70 -17.03
C MET A 45 4.29 4.43 -17.46
N GLY A 46 3.32 3.68 -17.99
CA GLY A 46 1.99 4.19 -18.31
C GLY A 46 1.11 4.35 -17.06
N SER A 47 0.07 5.18 -17.18
CA SER A 47 -0.85 5.50 -16.08
C SER A 47 -1.48 4.28 -15.41
N CYS A 48 -1.83 3.24 -16.16
CA CYS A 48 -2.42 2.02 -15.61
C CYS A 48 -1.43 1.28 -14.68
N ALA A 49 -0.16 1.13 -15.10
CA ALA A 49 0.85 0.45 -14.29
C ALA A 49 1.16 1.24 -13.01
N VAL A 50 1.32 2.57 -13.13
CA VAL A 50 1.54 3.44 -11.97
C VAL A 50 0.35 3.42 -11.02
N SER A 51 -0.89 3.43 -11.53
CA SER A 51 -2.10 3.35 -10.74
C SER A 51 -2.17 2.06 -9.93
N LEU A 52 -2.03 0.90 -10.58
CA LEU A 52 -2.11 -0.40 -9.91
C LEU A 52 -0.97 -0.60 -8.91
N SER A 53 0.26 -0.19 -9.24
CA SER A 53 1.40 -0.24 -8.31
C SER A 53 1.17 0.68 -7.11
N SER A 54 0.67 1.90 -7.32
CA SER A 54 0.35 2.82 -6.22
C SER A 54 -0.73 2.26 -5.30
N MET A 55 -1.72 1.57 -5.87
CA MET A 55 -2.75 0.86 -5.10
C MET A 55 -2.15 -0.28 -4.28
N ALA A 56 -1.32 -1.14 -4.90
CA ALA A 56 -0.67 -2.24 -4.21
C ALA A 56 0.20 -1.77 -3.05
N ALA A 57 0.88 -0.63 -3.21
CA ALA A 57 1.71 -0.06 -2.14
C ALA A 57 0.91 0.38 -0.91
N LEU A 58 -0.38 0.68 -1.07
CA LEU A 58 -1.30 0.99 0.03
C LEU A 58 -1.84 -0.28 0.70
N TYR A 59 -1.94 -1.37 -0.07
CA TYR A 59 -2.39 -2.68 0.41
C TYR A 59 -1.18 -3.52 0.81
N SER A 60 -0.90 -3.59 2.09
CA SER A 60 0.12 -4.46 2.66
C SER A 60 -0.52 -5.64 3.40
N GLY A 61 0.30 -6.64 3.74
CA GLY A 61 -0.14 -7.69 4.65
C GLY A 61 -0.63 -7.15 6.01
N LEU A 62 -0.06 -6.05 6.46
CA LEU A 62 -0.51 -5.34 7.66
C LEU A 62 -1.94 -4.80 7.48
N THR A 63 -2.24 -4.19 6.34
CA THR A 63 -3.58 -3.69 6.02
C THR A 63 -4.59 -4.83 5.86
N LEU A 64 -4.21 -5.88 5.13
CA LEU A 64 -5.08 -7.03 4.87
C LEU A 64 -5.51 -7.74 6.17
N LEU A 65 -4.61 -7.87 7.13
CA LEU A 65 -4.87 -8.55 8.40
C LEU A 65 -5.42 -7.59 9.46
N GLY A 66 -4.94 -6.36 9.50
CA GLY A 66 -5.28 -5.38 10.52
C GLY A 66 -6.62 -4.70 10.29
N SER A 67 -6.92 -4.29 9.04
CA SER A 67 -8.14 -3.52 8.76
C SER A 67 -9.44 -4.27 9.07
N PRO A 68 -9.62 -5.57 8.73
CA PRO A 68 -10.83 -6.28 9.11
C PRO A 68 -11.02 -6.38 10.61
N GLY A 69 -9.95 -6.67 11.37
CA GLY A 69 -10.01 -6.71 12.84
C GLY A 69 -10.35 -5.35 13.44
N TYR A 70 -9.80 -4.29 12.86
CA TYR A 70 -10.07 -2.92 13.27
C TYR A 70 -11.54 -2.52 13.03
N VAL A 71 -12.07 -2.80 11.82
CA VAL A 71 -13.47 -2.53 11.48
C VAL A 71 -14.42 -3.36 12.34
N TYR A 72 -14.04 -4.58 12.66
CA TYR A 72 -14.83 -5.45 13.56
C TYR A 72 -15.01 -4.82 14.95
N VAL A 73 -13.98 -4.22 15.52
CA VAL A 73 -14.04 -3.60 16.86
C VAL A 73 -14.68 -2.20 16.83
N ASN A 74 -14.36 -1.39 15.83
CA ASN A 74 -14.69 0.03 15.83
C ASN A 74 -15.81 0.40 14.84
N GLY A 75 -16.28 -0.57 14.06
CA GLY A 75 -17.20 -0.31 12.96
C GLY A 75 -16.51 0.33 11.75
N PRO A 76 -17.26 0.56 10.65
CA PRO A 76 -16.73 1.11 9.39
C PRO A 76 -16.50 2.63 9.43
N VAL A 77 -16.45 3.25 10.60
CA VAL A 77 -16.24 4.71 10.77
C VAL A 77 -14.99 5.21 10.04
N THR A 78 -13.96 4.38 9.94
CA THR A 78 -12.73 4.71 9.20
C THR A 78 -12.93 4.81 7.70
N ALA A 79 -13.98 4.20 7.14
CA ALA A 79 -14.34 4.38 5.74
C ALA A 79 -14.68 5.85 5.42
N LEU A 80 -15.08 6.63 6.42
CA LEU A 80 -15.28 8.08 6.27
C LEU A 80 -13.99 8.84 5.94
N ALA A 81 -12.81 8.25 6.23
CA ALA A 81 -11.54 8.82 5.76
C ALA A 81 -11.48 8.91 4.24
N LEU A 82 -12.24 8.07 3.51
CA LEU A 82 -12.36 8.15 2.06
C LEU A 82 -12.95 9.48 1.58
N LEU A 83 -13.80 10.11 2.39
CA LEU A 83 -14.34 11.44 2.05
C LEU A 83 -13.23 12.49 2.01
N SER A 84 -12.14 12.30 2.72
CA SER A 84 -10.98 13.18 2.70
C SER A 84 -10.28 13.22 1.33
N ILE A 85 -10.47 12.19 0.49
CA ILE A 85 -9.98 12.10 -0.89
C ILE A 85 -10.39 13.33 -1.70
N ILE A 86 -11.60 13.83 -1.48
CA ILE A 86 -12.14 15.03 -2.15
C ILE A 86 -11.24 16.26 -1.93
N VAL A 87 -10.50 16.32 -0.82
CA VAL A 87 -9.63 17.43 -0.48
C VAL A 87 -8.17 17.15 -0.88
N TRP A 88 -7.59 16.03 -0.45
CA TRP A 88 -6.16 15.82 -0.65
C TRP A 88 -5.77 15.38 -2.07
N VAL A 89 -6.66 14.72 -2.83
CA VAL A 89 -6.35 14.32 -4.22
C VAL A 89 -6.18 15.55 -5.14
N PRO A 90 -7.08 16.54 -5.16
CA PRO A 90 -6.85 17.76 -5.94
C PRO A 90 -5.54 18.47 -5.58
N ILE A 91 -5.19 18.55 -4.30
CA ILE A 91 -3.93 19.16 -3.86
C ILE A 91 -2.74 18.38 -4.42
N THR A 92 -2.74 17.06 -4.33
CA THR A 92 -1.68 16.21 -4.88
C THR A 92 -1.55 16.36 -6.39
N VAL A 93 -2.66 16.42 -7.11
CA VAL A 93 -2.68 16.65 -8.57
C VAL A 93 -2.00 17.96 -8.96
N LEU A 94 -2.11 18.99 -8.15
CA LEU A 94 -1.40 20.27 -8.37
C LEU A 94 0.12 20.16 -8.14
N VAL A 95 0.56 19.25 -7.26
CA VAL A 95 1.98 19.05 -6.93
C VAL A 95 2.70 18.15 -7.96
N ILE A 96 2.01 17.18 -8.55
CA ILE A 96 2.58 16.23 -9.53
C ILE A 96 3.36 16.92 -10.65
N PRO A 97 2.81 17.93 -11.37
CA PRO A 97 3.54 18.60 -12.44
C PRO A 97 4.79 19.35 -11.95
N VAL A 98 4.78 19.82 -10.70
CA VAL A 98 5.93 20.51 -10.10
C VAL A 98 7.09 19.53 -9.95
N PHE A 99 6.84 18.34 -9.43
CA PHE A 99 7.86 17.30 -9.26
C PHE A 99 8.39 16.79 -10.61
N HIS A 100 7.51 16.56 -11.59
CA HIS A 100 7.92 16.15 -12.92
C HIS A 100 8.80 17.19 -13.65
N ARG A 101 8.44 18.49 -13.56
CA ARG A 101 9.23 19.58 -14.15
C ARG A 101 10.57 19.78 -13.45
N ALA A 102 10.65 19.51 -12.16
CA ALA A 102 11.90 19.63 -11.41
C ALA A 102 12.92 18.53 -11.77
N GLY A 103 12.51 17.47 -12.50
CA GLY A 103 13.39 16.38 -12.92
C GLY A 103 14.00 15.56 -11.78
N ILE A 104 13.44 15.66 -10.60
CA ILE A 104 13.93 15.00 -9.36
C ILE A 104 13.67 13.49 -9.39
N THR A 105 14.45 12.75 -8.60
CA THR A 105 14.28 11.31 -8.34
C THR A 105 13.74 11.03 -6.94
N SER A 106 13.71 12.07 -6.09
CA SER A 106 13.29 11.96 -4.70
C SER A 106 12.57 13.22 -4.25
N ALA A 107 11.52 13.06 -3.43
CA ALA A 107 10.84 14.19 -2.79
C ALA A 107 11.81 15.08 -1.97
N TYR A 108 12.85 14.47 -1.40
CA TYR A 108 13.84 15.20 -0.60
C TYR A 108 14.84 16.01 -1.44
N GLU A 109 15.04 15.62 -2.70
CA GLU A 109 15.82 16.41 -3.66
C GLU A 109 15.14 17.73 -3.97
N TYR A 110 13.82 17.78 -4.01
CA TYR A 110 13.06 19.03 -4.11
C TYR A 110 13.35 19.99 -2.95
N LEU A 111 13.54 19.46 -1.73
CA LEU A 111 13.94 20.28 -0.59
C LEU A 111 15.33 20.93 -0.77
N GLU A 112 16.26 20.22 -1.42
CA GLU A 112 17.58 20.79 -1.73
C GLU A 112 17.46 21.91 -2.77
N LEU A 113 16.70 21.68 -3.83
CA LEU A 113 16.50 22.66 -4.90
C LEU A 113 15.81 23.93 -4.39
N ARG A 114 14.85 23.78 -3.46
CA ARG A 114 14.06 24.91 -2.96
C ARG A 114 14.70 25.64 -1.79
N PHE A 115 15.45 24.93 -0.96
CA PHE A 115 16.02 25.47 0.29
C PHE A 115 17.54 25.23 0.33
N ASN A 116 17.97 24.05 0.83
CA ASN A 116 19.39 23.72 0.95
C ASN A 116 19.61 22.21 1.20
N ARG A 117 20.88 21.78 1.05
CA ARG A 117 21.31 20.41 1.29
C ARG A 117 21.05 19.91 2.72
N ARG A 118 21.13 20.78 3.71
CA ARG A 118 20.90 20.38 5.13
C ARG A 118 19.47 19.90 5.32
N LEU A 119 18.50 20.64 4.74
CA LEU A 119 17.09 20.26 4.83
C LEU A 119 16.77 18.94 4.10
N ARG A 120 17.41 18.70 2.94
CA ARG A 120 17.36 17.39 2.26
C ARG A 120 17.83 16.26 3.18
N ILE A 121 18.99 16.42 3.84
CA ILE A 121 19.55 15.39 4.72
C ILE A 121 18.59 15.12 5.89
N VAL A 122 18.06 16.14 6.54
CA VAL A 122 17.10 15.97 7.63
C VAL A 122 15.85 15.24 7.17
N GLY A 123 15.24 15.67 6.06
CA GLY A 123 14.05 15.01 5.50
C GLY A 123 14.28 13.53 5.14
N ALA A 124 15.40 13.26 4.47
CA ALA A 124 15.78 11.89 4.12
C ALA A 124 16.06 11.02 5.35
N SER A 125 16.71 11.56 6.38
CA SER A 125 16.99 10.83 7.62
C SER A 125 15.70 10.47 8.37
N LEU A 126 14.76 11.40 8.46
CA LEU A 126 13.45 11.17 9.08
C LEU A 126 12.66 10.10 8.31
N PHE A 127 12.72 10.13 6.98
CA PHE A 127 12.11 9.09 6.15
C PHE A 127 12.76 7.71 6.40
N VAL A 128 14.09 7.62 6.42
CA VAL A 128 14.79 6.35 6.67
C VAL A 128 14.39 5.79 8.03
N LEU A 129 14.37 6.61 9.07
CA LEU A 129 13.94 6.18 10.41
C LEU A 129 12.50 5.64 10.41
N ARG A 130 11.59 6.36 9.76
CA ARG A 130 10.19 5.95 9.62
C ARG A 130 10.04 4.65 8.85
N ILE A 131 10.73 4.52 7.70
CA ILE A 131 10.57 3.35 6.84
C ILE A 131 11.16 2.09 7.47
N VAL A 132 12.27 2.19 8.19
CA VAL A 132 12.85 1.05 8.93
C VAL A 132 11.87 0.54 9.98
N SER A 133 11.23 1.44 10.74
CA SER A 133 10.20 1.09 11.71
C SER A 133 8.97 0.44 11.05
N TYR A 134 8.55 0.98 9.91
CA TYR A 134 7.44 0.42 9.12
C TYR A 134 7.77 -0.98 8.59
N LEU A 135 8.96 -1.18 8.02
CA LEU A 135 9.40 -2.48 7.49
C LEU A 135 9.41 -3.56 8.58
N GLY A 136 9.83 -3.22 9.79
CA GLY A 136 9.74 -4.13 10.94
C GLY A 136 8.32 -4.65 11.14
N SER A 137 7.33 -3.77 11.17
CA SER A 137 5.91 -4.14 11.31
C SER A 137 5.38 -4.88 10.08
N ALA A 138 5.77 -4.45 8.88
CA ALA A 138 5.32 -5.04 7.62
C ALA A 138 5.79 -6.48 7.42
N LEU A 139 6.96 -6.85 7.96
CA LEU A 139 7.47 -8.22 7.95
C LEU A 139 6.93 -9.04 9.13
N TYR A 140 6.80 -8.43 10.29
CA TYR A 140 6.40 -9.11 11.53
C TYR A 140 4.94 -9.59 11.49
N VAL A 141 3.99 -8.72 11.09
CA VAL A 141 2.56 -9.04 11.17
C VAL A 141 2.16 -10.23 10.28
N PRO A 142 2.57 -10.30 8.99
CA PRO A 142 2.32 -11.50 8.18
C PRO A 142 3.00 -12.76 8.74
N ALA A 143 4.21 -12.64 9.32
CA ALA A 143 4.90 -13.76 9.91
C ALA A 143 4.17 -14.34 11.12
N VAL A 144 3.56 -13.49 11.96
CA VAL A 144 2.69 -13.93 13.06
C VAL A 144 1.47 -14.67 12.54
N ALA A 145 0.86 -14.21 11.45
CA ALA A 145 -0.28 -14.91 10.84
C ALA A 145 0.12 -16.29 10.28
N VAL A 146 1.27 -16.37 9.61
CA VAL A 146 1.82 -17.64 9.11
C VAL A 146 2.13 -18.59 10.28
N GLU A 147 2.74 -18.10 11.37
CA GLU A 147 3.01 -18.89 12.57
C GLU A 147 1.70 -19.43 13.19
N ALA A 148 0.64 -18.61 13.24
CA ALA A 148 -0.65 -19.03 13.81
C ALA A 148 -1.34 -20.11 12.96
N VAL A 149 -1.24 -20.06 11.65
CA VAL A 149 -1.92 -20.97 10.71
C VAL A 149 -1.07 -22.19 10.39
N ALA A 150 0.21 -21.99 10.07
CA ALA A 150 1.11 -23.01 9.55
C ALA A 150 1.99 -23.66 10.60
N GLN A 151 2.01 -23.14 11.83
CA GLN A 151 2.88 -23.58 12.93
C GLN A 151 4.39 -23.47 12.58
N VAL A 152 4.73 -22.64 11.57
CA VAL A 152 6.12 -22.32 11.21
C VAL A 152 6.58 -21.17 12.08
N PRO A 153 7.76 -21.26 12.74
CA PRO A 153 8.27 -20.17 13.54
C PRO A 153 8.39 -18.86 12.72
N ARG A 154 8.07 -17.72 13.34
CA ARG A 154 8.04 -16.42 12.65
C ARG A 154 9.39 -16.00 12.07
N TRP A 155 10.49 -16.35 12.70
CA TRP A 155 11.81 -15.88 12.27
C TRP A 155 12.24 -16.36 10.87
N PRO A 156 12.13 -17.66 10.51
CA PRO A 156 12.39 -18.10 9.14
C PRO A 156 11.50 -17.38 8.12
N THR A 157 10.24 -17.14 8.44
CA THR A 157 9.30 -16.41 7.56
C THR A 157 9.75 -14.96 7.34
N ILE A 158 10.15 -14.25 8.39
CA ILE A 158 10.67 -12.88 8.29
C ILE A 158 11.92 -12.82 7.42
N VAL A 159 12.89 -13.73 7.70
CA VAL A 159 14.17 -13.77 6.96
C VAL A 159 13.93 -14.11 5.50
N LEU A 160 13.12 -15.12 5.21
CA LEU A 160 12.82 -15.53 3.84
C LEU A 160 12.13 -14.42 3.05
N THR A 161 11.04 -13.87 3.57
CA THR A 161 10.28 -12.81 2.88
C THR A 161 11.10 -11.54 2.71
N GLY A 162 11.83 -11.12 3.74
CA GLY A 162 12.70 -9.95 3.68
C GLY A 162 13.84 -10.12 2.67
N THR A 163 14.51 -11.30 2.66
CA THR A 163 15.61 -11.58 1.72
C THR A 163 15.12 -11.65 0.28
N VAL A 164 14.01 -12.34 0.02
CA VAL A 164 13.44 -12.43 -1.34
C VAL A 164 13.01 -11.05 -1.83
N SER A 165 12.33 -10.26 -0.97
CA SER A 165 11.92 -8.90 -1.33
C SER A 165 13.10 -7.99 -1.64
N ALA A 166 14.16 -8.05 -0.83
CA ALA A 166 15.37 -7.29 -1.08
C ALA A 166 16.07 -7.74 -2.38
N ALA A 167 16.16 -9.04 -2.61
CA ALA A 167 16.86 -9.60 -3.76
C ALA A 167 16.25 -9.14 -5.09
N TYR A 168 14.92 -9.27 -5.28
CA TYR A 168 14.31 -8.86 -6.55
C TYR A 168 14.26 -7.33 -6.71
N THR A 169 14.14 -6.58 -5.60
CA THR A 169 14.14 -5.11 -5.64
C THR A 169 15.51 -4.57 -6.02
N VAL A 170 16.58 -5.12 -5.43
CA VAL A 170 17.96 -4.72 -5.76
C VAL A 170 18.31 -5.11 -7.20
N ALA A 171 17.87 -6.28 -7.67
CA ALA A 171 18.17 -6.75 -9.02
C ALA A 171 17.42 -5.96 -10.11
N GLY A 172 16.16 -5.61 -9.88
CA GLY A 172 15.29 -5.07 -10.93
C GLY A 172 14.87 -3.60 -10.77
N GLY A 173 15.29 -2.95 -9.69
CA GLY A 173 14.97 -1.54 -9.42
C GLY A 173 13.46 -1.25 -9.41
N MET A 174 13.11 -0.01 -9.72
CA MET A 174 11.70 0.47 -9.68
C MET A 174 10.80 -0.23 -10.71
N ARG A 175 11.33 -0.64 -11.85
CA ARG A 175 10.56 -1.38 -12.85
C ARG A 175 10.09 -2.74 -12.33
N ALA A 176 10.96 -3.48 -11.64
CA ALA A 176 10.59 -4.74 -10.98
C ALA A 176 9.54 -4.53 -9.89
N VAL A 177 9.70 -3.49 -9.08
CA VAL A 177 8.75 -3.13 -8.03
C VAL A 177 7.36 -2.88 -8.62
N ILE A 178 7.24 -2.07 -9.67
CA ILE A 178 5.94 -1.78 -10.30
C ILE A 178 5.26 -3.06 -10.83
N TRP A 179 5.99 -3.94 -11.51
CA TRP A 179 5.39 -5.17 -12.05
C TRP A 179 5.04 -6.19 -10.96
N THR A 180 5.86 -6.31 -9.93
CA THR A 180 5.51 -7.17 -8.77
C THR A 180 4.34 -6.61 -7.98
N ASP A 181 4.24 -5.29 -7.83
CA ASP A 181 3.09 -4.62 -7.21
C ASP A 181 1.79 -4.90 -7.97
N ILE A 182 1.81 -4.84 -9.32
CA ILE A 182 0.63 -5.17 -10.14
C ILE A 182 0.17 -6.60 -9.88
N MET A 183 1.09 -7.55 -9.85
CA MET A 183 0.77 -8.94 -9.51
C MET A 183 0.18 -9.04 -8.09
N GLN A 184 0.80 -8.38 -7.12
CA GLN A 184 0.34 -8.36 -5.73
C GLN A 184 -1.04 -7.73 -5.60
N PHE A 185 -1.34 -6.67 -6.34
CA PHE A 185 -2.66 -6.06 -6.36
C PHE A 185 -3.76 -7.06 -6.72
N PHE A 186 -3.56 -7.86 -7.78
CA PHE A 186 -4.55 -8.87 -8.18
C PHE A 186 -4.66 -10.00 -7.16
N VAL A 187 -3.55 -10.46 -6.58
CA VAL A 187 -3.55 -11.51 -5.55
C VAL A 187 -4.29 -11.03 -4.29
N LEU A 188 -3.96 -9.86 -3.79
CA LEU A 188 -4.59 -9.30 -2.58
C LEU A 188 -6.07 -8.99 -2.80
N SER A 189 -6.41 -8.37 -3.93
CA SER A 189 -7.81 -8.07 -4.29
C SER A 189 -8.63 -9.36 -4.46
N GLY A 190 -8.06 -10.37 -5.12
CA GLY A 190 -8.69 -11.66 -5.26
C GLY A 190 -8.93 -12.36 -3.93
N ALA A 191 -7.95 -12.33 -3.03
CA ALA A 191 -8.08 -12.88 -1.68
C ALA A 191 -9.20 -12.19 -0.88
N LEU A 192 -9.28 -10.85 -0.93
CA LEU A 192 -10.36 -10.09 -0.28
C LEU A 192 -11.74 -10.45 -0.85
N MET A 193 -11.86 -10.55 -2.18
CA MET A 193 -13.11 -10.95 -2.82
C MET A 193 -13.52 -12.38 -2.44
N LEU A 194 -12.58 -13.32 -2.37
CA LEU A 194 -12.85 -14.70 -1.92
C LEU A 194 -13.32 -14.74 -0.47
N VAL A 195 -12.69 -14.01 0.44
CA VAL A 195 -13.10 -13.93 1.85
C VAL A 195 -14.49 -13.29 1.97
N ALA A 196 -14.74 -12.17 1.30
CA ALA A 196 -16.04 -11.51 1.29
C ALA A 196 -17.13 -12.42 0.69
N GLY A 197 -16.83 -13.09 -0.41
CA GLY A 197 -17.74 -14.07 -1.05
C GLY A 197 -18.05 -15.25 -0.14
N ALA A 198 -17.05 -15.83 0.51
CA ALA A 198 -17.23 -16.92 1.46
C ALA A 198 -18.05 -16.50 2.69
N ALA A 199 -17.80 -15.31 3.21
CA ALA A 199 -18.55 -14.75 4.36
C ALA A 199 -20.03 -14.52 4.02
N THR A 200 -20.33 -14.07 2.80
CA THR A 200 -21.70 -13.79 2.35
C THR A 200 -22.43 -15.00 1.78
N TRP A 201 -21.70 -16.02 1.33
CA TRP A 201 -22.27 -17.21 0.72
C TRP A 201 -23.27 -17.93 1.63
N LYS A 202 -22.93 -18.08 2.90
CA LYS A 202 -23.73 -18.82 3.90
C LYS A 202 -24.98 -18.06 4.33
N ASN A 203 -24.90 -16.78 4.52
CA ASN A 203 -25.95 -15.96 5.15
C ASN A 203 -26.64 -15.00 4.15
N GLY A 204 -26.14 -14.90 2.94
CA GLY A 204 -26.49 -13.83 2.02
C GLY A 204 -25.98 -12.46 2.50
N ILE A 205 -26.01 -11.46 1.63
CA ILE A 205 -25.60 -10.08 1.98
C ILE A 205 -26.47 -9.51 3.07
N GLY A 206 -27.81 -9.67 2.96
CA GLY A 206 -28.76 -9.18 3.96
C GLY A 206 -28.58 -9.82 5.33
N GLY A 207 -28.37 -11.14 5.38
CA GLY A 207 -28.12 -11.87 6.62
C GLY A 207 -26.79 -11.46 7.26
N THR A 208 -25.75 -11.28 6.48
CA THR A 208 -24.45 -10.79 6.98
C THR A 208 -24.57 -9.38 7.57
N LEU A 209 -25.29 -8.49 6.90
CA LEU A 209 -25.56 -7.14 7.42
C LEU A 209 -26.38 -7.17 8.68
N ALA A 210 -27.43 -8.01 8.77
CA ALA A 210 -28.26 -8.14 9.95
C ALA A 210 -27.47 -8.65 11.17
N ILE A 211 -26.57 -9.62 10.98
CA ILE A 211 -25.69 -10.13 12.03
C ILE A 211 -24.78 -9.02 12.56
N ASN A 212 -24.16 -8.26 11.67
CA ASN A 212 -23.27 -7.16 12.07
C ASN A 212 -24.03 -6.01 12.72
N ALA A 213 -25.26 -5.70 12.27
CA ALA A 213 -26.11 -4.71 12.90
C ALA A 213 -26.52 -5.12 14.32
N ALA A 214 -26.89 -6.39 14.50
CA ALA A 214 -27.25 -6.92 15.82
C ALA A 214 -26.08 -6.94 16.80
N ALA A 215 -24.85 -7.05 16.30
CA ALA A 215 -23.62 -7.01 17.10
C ALA A 215 -23.05 -5.59 17.29
N ASP A 216 -23.76 -4.54 16.84
CA ASP A 216 -23.34 -3.14 16.91
C ASP A 216 -22.02 -2.83 16.16
N HIS A 217 -21.68 -3.64 15.14
CA HIS A 217 -20.48 -3.46 14.32
C HIS A 217 -20.66 -2.51 13.13
N LEU A 218 -21.86 -1.92 12.93
CA LEU A 218 -22.14 -1.01 11.82
C LEU A 218 -22.18 0.47 12.27
N LYS A 219 -21.23 0.88 13.09
CA LYS A 219 -21.08 2.27 13.52
C LYS A 219 -20.37 3.09 12.42
N TRP A 220 -21.14 3.77 11.59
CA TRP A 220 -20.61 4.61 10.52
C TRP A 220 -20.26 6.01 10.94
N PHE A 221 -20.81 6.49 12.05
CA PHE A 221 -20.79 7.92 12.36
C PHE A 221 -20.72 8.16 13.86
N ASP A 222 -19.68 8.85 14.30
CA ASP A 222 -19.60 9.43 15.64
C ASP A 222 -19.47 10.96 15.52
N PRO A 223 -20.56 11.73 15.79
CA PRO A 223 -20.55 13.18 15.65
C PRO A 223 -19.85 13.89 16.81
N ASN A 224 -19.25 13.17 17.75
CA ASN A 224 -18.63 13.76 18.93
C ASN A 224 -17.52 14.75 18.52
N PRO A 225 -17.62 16.03 18.86
CA PRO A 225 -16.61 17.04 18.51
C PRO A 225 -15.35 16.99 19.38
N ASP A 226 -15.30 16.12 20.40
CA ASP A 226 -14.16 16.01 21.29
C ASP A 226 -12.93 15.49 20.55
N PRO A 227 -11.83 16.26 20.48
CA PRO A 227 -10.62 15.86 19.78
C PRO A 227 -9.90 14.66 20.42
N THR A 228 -10.24 14.29 21.64
CA THR A 228 -9.68 13.11 22.32
C THR A 228 -10.34 11.81 21.86
N VAL A 229 -11.50 11.88 21.20
CA VAL A 229 -12.19 10.72 20.61
C VAL A 229 -11.54 10.38 19.28
N THR A 230 -10.79 9.30 19.28
CA THR A 230 -9.93 8.86 18.16
C THR A 230 -10.70 8.64 16.85
N PHE A 231 -11.99 8.28 16.91
CA PHE A 231 -12.82 7.90 15.76
C PHE A 231 -14.03 8.79 15.54
N SER A 232 -13.99 10.01 16.06
CA SER A 232 -14.98 11.02 15.68
C SER A 232 -14.85 11.33 14.18
N VAL A 233 -15.95 11.72 13.53
CA VAL A 233 -15.98 12.12 12.11
C VAL A 233 -14.91 13.17 11.81
N TYR A 234 -14.74 14.11 12.71
CA TYR A 234 -13.75 15.20 12.56
C TYR A 234 -12.32 14.68 12.59
N ALA A 235 -11.99 13.80 13.55
CA ALA A 235 -10.65 13.21 13.67
C ALA A 235 -10.33 12.35 12.45
N VAL A 236 -11.27 11.52 11.99
CA VAL A 236 -11.12 10.65 10.81
C VAL A 236 -10.99 11.47 9.52
N PHE A 237 -11.78 12.51 9.34
CA PHE A 237 -11.74 13.33 8.14
C PHE A 237 -10.48 14.19 8.07
N ILE A 238 -10.15 14.93 9.14
CA ILE A 238 -8.94 15.78 9.20
C ILE A 238 -7.68 14.90 9.17
N GLY A 239 -7.68 13.81 9.93
CA GLY A 239 -6.60 12.83 9.91
C GLY A 239 -6.41 12.18 8.54
N GLY A 240 -7.51 11.89 7.84
CA GLY A 240 -7.51 11.39 6.47
C GLY A 240 -6.90 12.38 5.47
N ILE A 241 -7.23 13.68 5.59
CA ILE A 241 -6.61 14.74 4.75
C ILE A 241 -5.10 14.81 5.03
N ALA A 242 -4.72 14.96 6.28
CA ALA A 242 -3.31 15.07 6.66
C ALA A 242 -2.51 13.82 6.25
N GLY A 243 -3.04 12.63 6.56
CA GLY A 243 -2.44 11.34 6.18
C GLY A 243 -2.31 11.19 4.68
N GLY A 244 -3.35 11.51 3.91
CA GLY A 244 -3.35 11.46 2.46
C GLY A 244 -2.29 12.39 1.84
N LEU A 245 -2.18 13.62 2.31
CA LEU A 245 -1.16 14.56 1.83
C LEU A 245 0.26 14.10 2.17
N VAL A 246 0.50 13.66 3.40
CA VAL A 246 1.82 13.13 3.81
C VAL A 246 2.21 11.94 2.95
N GLN A 247 1.29 10.99 2.78
CA GLN A 247 1.55 9.76 2.03
C GLN A 247 1.82 10.02 0.54
N THR A 248 1.23 11.04 -0.05
CA THR A 248 1.30 11.25 -1.50
C THR A 248 2.33 12.29 -1.93
N ILE A 249 2.66 13.25 -1.06
CA ILE A 249 3.58 14.34 -1.38
C ILE A 249 4.94 14.16 -0.71
N SER A 250 4.98 13.56 0.49
CA SER A 250 6.20 13.48 1.31
C SER A 250 6.78 12.06 1.36
N ASP A 251 5.97 11.04 1.10
CA ASP A 251 6.44 9.66 1.13
C ASP A 251 7.16 9.29 -0.17
N GLN A 252 8.45 8.93 -0.05
CA GLN A 252 9.26 8.53 -1.19
C GLN A 252 8.66 7.33 -1.94
N ILE A 253 7.98 6.42 -1.26
CA ILE A 253 7.35 5.25 -1.87
C ILE A 253 6.30 5.66 -2.91
N ALA A 254 5.45 6.65 -2.59
CA ALA A 254 4.45 7.16 -3.51
C ALA A 254 5.06 8.09 -4.58
N VAL A 255 5.96 8.98 -4.16
CA VAL A 255 6.60 9.94 -5.07
C VAL A 255 7.39 9.23 -6.16
N GLN A 256 8.14 8.17 -5.87
CA GLN A 256 8.87 7.41 -6.90
C GLN A 256 7.93 6.79 -7.94
N ARG A 257 6.76 6.26 -7.53
CA ARG A 257 5.77 5.74 -8.49
C ARG A 257 5.21 6.83 -9.38
N ILE A 258 4.89 7.99 -8.82
CA ILE A 258 4.45 9.16 -9.59
C ILE A 258 5.54 9.59 -10.60
N LEU A 259 6.80 9.64 -10.16
CA LEU A 259 7.93 10.05 -10.99
C LEU A 259 8.32 9.00 -12.06
N SER A 260 7.93 7.74 -11.90
CA SER A 260 8.15 6.70 -12.91
C SER A 260 7.20 6.78 -14.10
N ALA A 261 6.13 7.58 -14.03
CA ALA A 261 5.23 7.83 -15.15
C ALA A 261 5.94 8.58 -16.29
N ALA A 262 5.58 8.25 -17.52
CA ALA A 262 6.21 8.84 -18.73
C ALA A 262 6.01 10.36 -18.82
N THR A 263 4.89 10.86 -18.34
CA THR A 263 4.58 12.30 -18.34
C THR A 263 3.82 12.70 -17.09
N ALA A 264 3.83 13.99 -16.76
CA ALA A 264 3.00 14.53 -15.66
C ALA A 264 1.51 14.25 -15.87
N THR A 265 1.05 14.21 -17.13
CA THR A 265 -0.34 13.87 -17.46
C THR A 265 -0.65 12.41 -17.15
N GLU A 266 0.25 11.49 -17.50
CA GLU A 266 0.10 10.07 -17.16
C GLU A 266 0.13 9.85 -15.63
N ALA A 267 1.03 10.54 -14.93
CA ALA A 267 1.08 10.52 -13.46
C ALA A 267 -0.23 11.03 -12.82
N THR A 268 -0.75 12.14 -13.32
CA THR A 268 -2.03 12.71 -12.87
C THR A 268 -3.20 11.76 -13.15
N ARG A 269 -3.26 11.17 -14.35
CA ARG A 269 -4.29 10.17 -14.70
C ARG A 269 -4.21 8.94 -13.79
N ALA A 270 -2.99 8.42 -13.58
CA ALA A 270 -2.77 7.31 -12.67
C ALA A 270 -3.32 7.61 -11.29
N TYR A 271 -3.03 8.79 -10.78
CA TYR A 271 -3.40 9.20 -9.43
C TYR A 271 -4.90 9.40 -9.26
N VAL A 272 -5.54 10.08 -10.21
CA VAL A 272 -7.01 10.28 -10.23
C VAL A 272 -7.75 8.95 -10.39
N SER A 273 -7.21 8.03 -11.19
CA SER A 273 -7.80 6.69 -11.38
C SER A 273 -7.69 5.81 -10.13
N CYS A 274 -6.71 6.04 -9.26
CA CYS A 274 -6.59 5.34 -7.97
C CYS A 274 -7.76 5.65 -7.03
N GLY A 275 -8.25 6.89 -7.01
CA GLY A 275 -9.31 7.33 -6.09
C GLY A 275 -10.58 6.48 -6.15
N PRO A 276 -11.22 6.28 -7.32
CA PRO A 276 -12.40 5.43 -7.45
C PRO A 276 -12.15 3.95 -7.13
N ILE A 277 -10.93 3.45 -7.38
CA ILE A 277 -10.55 2.07 -7.10
C ILE A 277 -10.36 1.89 -5.59
N GLN A 278 -9.75 2.84 -4.90
CA GLN A 278 -9.67 2.84 -3.43
C GLN A 278 -11.07 2.74 -2.80
N PHE A 279 -12.04 3.44 -3.37
CA PHE A 279 -13.43 3.42 -2.89
C PHE A 279 -14.11 2.03 -3.01
N ARG A 280 -13.67 1.18 -3.95
CA ARG A 280 -14.27 -0.15 -4.16
C ARG A 280 -13.68 -1.23 -3.25
N PHE A 281 -12.50 -1.01 -2.69
CA PHE A 281 -11.77 -2.05 -1.94
C PHE A 281 -11.65 -1.77 -0.42
N MET A 282 -12.15 -0.65 0.07
CA MET A 282 -12.32 -0.36 1.50
C MET A 282 -13.77 -0.56 1.94
#